data_46373433304e1b2eef45ee7ae0bc52cb
#
_entry.id   46373433304e1b2eef45ee7ae0bc52cb
#
_cell.length_a   1.000
_cell.length_b   1.000
_cell.length_c   1.000
_cell.angle_alpha   90.00
_cell.angle_beta   90.00
_cell.angle_gamma   90.00
#
_symmetry.space_group_name_H-M   'P 1'
#
loop_
_entity.id
_entity.type
_entity.pdbx_description
1 polymer ?
#
loop_
_entity_poly.entity_id
_entity_poly.type
_entity_poly.pdbx_seq_one_letter_code
_entity_poly.pdbx_strand_id
1 'polypeptide(L)'
;MEAAEAFYVGGGQPPRFQVFERAAPVELRALLKRRGYREDARMDVQTAPLTGLAGRAAAEWVIEEAPIPGDRWWSIYSTVEHGSIRPAEGTDVETAFRGTLLRPSDPTIFVTASRDGVTAAAGQGVAQGEWLGVQCLATLPKHRRLGAARTLMAALGHLGQDRR
;
A
#
# COMPACT_ATOMS: atom_id res chain seq x y z
N MET A 1 10.88 7.23 21.62
CA MET A 1 11.19 8.09 20.47
C MET A 1 12.68 8.05 20.15
N GLU A 2 13.57 8.34 21.09
CA GLU A 2 15.02 8.33 20.89
C GLU A 2 15.57 7.02 20.31
N ALA A 3 15.09 5.87 20.79
CA ALA A 3 15.49 4.59 20.23
C ALA A 3 15.10 4.41 18.75
N ALA A 4 13.92 4.93 18.35
CA ALA A 4 13.49 4.91 16.95
C ALA A 4 14.34 5.87 16.09
N GLU A 5 14.62 7.06 16.61
CA GLU A 5 15.49 8.03 15.93
C GLU A 5 16.90 7.44 15.74
N ALA A 6 17.48 6.86 16.80
CA ALA A 6 18.80 6.23 16.74
C ALA A 6 18.85 5.07 15.72
N PHE A 7 17.79 4.25 15.65
CA PHE A 7 17.69 3.16 14.68
C PHE A 7 17.73 3.66 13.24
N TYR A 8 16.91 4.66 12.89
CA TYR A 8 16.87 5.19 11.52
C TYR A 8 18.15 5.96 11.17
N VAL A 9 18.64 6.81 12.07
CA VAL A 9 19.87 7.57 11.86
C VAL A 9 21.08 6.65 11.74
N GLY A 10 21.16 5.58 12.56
CA GLY A 10 22.20 4.56 12.45
C GLY A 10 22.18 3.81 11.11
N GLY A 11 21.02 3.71 10.46
CA GLY A 11 20.85 3.18 9.11
C GLY A 11 21.00 4.23 7.99
N GLY A 12 21.42 5.46 8.29
CA GLY A 12 21.56 6.54 7.31
C GLY A 12 20.21 7.08 6.79
N GLN A 13 19.10 6.80 7.48
CA GLN A 13 17.76 7.18 7.07
C GLN A 13 17.19 8.27 7.98
N PRO A 14 16.47 9.26 7.43
CA PRO A 14 15.75 10.21 8.26
C PRO A 14 14.58 9.51 8.96
N PRO A 15 14.45 9.67 10.30
CA PRO A 15 13.33 9.07 11.02
C PRO A 15 12.01 9.71 10.56
N ARG A 16 10.99 8.88 10.33
CA ARG A 16 9.64 9.29 9.96
C ARG A 16 8.64 8.67 10.91
N PHE A 17 7.64 9.45 11.32
CA PHE A 17 6.57 9.02 12.20
C PHE A 17 5.22 9.20 11.52
N GLN A 18 4.42 8.14 11.50
CA GLN A 18 3.02 8.25 11.13
C GLN A 18 2.22 8.54 12.41
N VAL A 19 1.53 9.68 12.42
CA VAL A 19 0.78 10.15 13.60
C VAL A 19 -0.69 10.19 13.25
N PHE A 20 -1.48 9.34 13.90
CA PHE A 20 -2.94 9.35 13.78
C PHE A 20 -3.54 10.48 14.63
N GLU A 21 -4.72 10.99 14.26
CA GLU A 21 -5.39 12.07 15.00
C GLU A 21 -5.66 11.73 16.48
N ARG A 22 -5.91 10.44 16.75
CA ARG A 22 -6.16 9.92 18.11
C ARG A 22 -4.95 9.14 18.66
N ALA A 23 -3.74 9.45 18.18
CA ALA A 23 -2.54 8.78 18.68
C ALA A 23 -2.26 9.14 20.14
N ALA A 24 -1.77 8.16 20.89
CA ALA A 24 -1.25 8.38 22.24
C ALA A 24 0.28 8.37 22.21
N PRO A 25 0.95 9.26 22.96
CA PRO A 25 0.37 10.32 23.77
C PRO A 25 -0.21 11.46 22.92
N VAL A 26 -1.23 12.15 23.43
CA VAL A 26 -1.92 13.26 22.71
C VAL A 26 -0.95 14.35 22.30
N GLU A 27 0.10 14.56 23.07
CA GLU A 27 1.15 15.58 22.82
C GLU A 27 2.16 15.17 21.74
N LEU A 28 2.06 13.96 21.16
CA LEU A 28 3.08 13.44 20.22
C LEU A 28 3.32 14.38 19.05
N ARG A 29 2.29 14.94 18.44
CA ARG A 29 2.43 15.90 17.34
C ARG A 29 3.18 17.15 17.76
N ALA A 30 2.84 17.72 18.93
CA ALA A 30 3.51 18.90 19.48
C ALA A 30 4.96 18.59 19.84
N LEU A 31 5.23 17.40 20.38
CA LEU A 31 6.58 16.95 20.71
C LEU A 31 7.45 16.81 19.45
N LEU A 32 6.95 16.17 18.41
CA LEU A 32 7.65 16.03 17.12
C LEU A 32 7.98 17.40 16.52
N LYS A 33 7.02 18.33 16.53
CA LYS A 33 7.23 19.71 16.07
C LYS A 33 8.34 20.43 16.86
N ARG A 34 8.35 20.31 18.19
CA ARG A 34 9.43 20.89 19.04
C ARG A 34 10.80 20.27 18.75
N ARG A 35 10.86 19.01 18.32
CA ARG A 35 12.09 18.31 17.90
C ARG A 35 12.52 18.62 16.46
N GLY A 36 11.85 19.53 15.76
CA GLY A 36 12.22 19.95 14.41
C GLY A 36 11.63 19.11 13.30
N TYR A 37 10.72 18.16 13.60
CA TYR A 37 9.99 17.43 12.56
C TYR A 37 9.01 18.35 11.83
N ARG A 38 8.87 18.12 10.53
CA ARG A 38 7.91 18.80 9.67
C ARG A 38 6.85 17.82 9.21
N GLU A 39 5.61 18.27 9.08
CA GLU A 39 4.57 17.49 8.43
C GLU A 39 4.89 17.39 6.93
N ASP A 40 4.96 16.17 6.41
CA ASP A 40 5.33 15.89 5.02
C ASP A 40 4.10 15.55 4.18
N ALA A 41 3.25 14.63 4.66
CA ALA A 41 2.06 14.20 3.96
C ALA A 41 0.89 13.99 4.94
N ARG A 42 -0.31 14.32 4.48
CA ARG A 42 -1.55 13.94 5.15
C ARG A 42 -2.19 12.77 4.40
N MET A 43 -2.54 11.71 5.13
CA MET A 43 -3.20 10.54 4.58
C MET A 43 -4.48 10.24 5.36
N ASP A 44 -5.51 9.80 4.66
CA ASP A 44 -6.74 9.32 5.26
C ASP A 44 -6.75 7.79 5.28
N VAL A 45 -6.94 7.20 6.46
CA VAL A 45 -7.21 5.77 6.59
C VAL A 45 -8.73 5.60 6.53
N GLN A 46 -9.20 4.89 5.51
CA GLN A 46 -10.62 4.65 5.28
C GLN A 46 -10.98 3.21 5.63
N THR A 47 -12.11 3.01 6.27
CA THR A 47 -12.67 1.69 6.57
C THR A 47 -14.07 1.57 5.98
N ALA A 48 -14.40 0.37 5.49
CA ALA A 48 -15.73 0.06 4.97
C ALA A 48 -16.06 -1.42 5.15
N PRO A 49 -17.35 -1.81 5.25
CA PRO A 49 -17.72 -3.21 5.21
C PRO A 49 -17.31 -3.86 3.88
N LEU A 50 -16.78 -5.09 3.93
CA LEU A 50 -16.38 -5.84 2.72
C LEU A 50 -17.55 -6.07 1.75
N THR A 51 -18.75 -6.26 2.27
CA THR A 51 -19.99 -6.40 1.48
C THR A 51 -20.25 -5.22 0.54
N GLY A 52 -19.79 -4.01 0.92
CA GLY A 52 -19.90 -2.82 0.09
C GLY A 52 -18.91 -2.77 -1.08
N LEU A 53 -17.87 -3.61 -1.06
CA LEU A 53 -16.84 -3.70 -2.10
C LEU A 53 -17.17 -4.76 -3.14
N ALA A 54 -17.76 -5.88 -2.71
CA ALA A 54 -18.19 -6.96 -3.59
C ALA A 54 -19.24 -6.46 -4.62
N GLY A 55 -19.17 -6.92 -5.87
CA GLY A 55 -20.14 -6.58 -6.93
C GLY A 55 -19.88 -5.26 -7.67
N ARG A 56 -18.80 -4.55 -7.38
CA ARG A 56 -18.41 -3.31 -8.10
C ARG A 56 -17.38 -3.53 -9.20
N ALA A 57 -17.05 -4.79 -9.52
CA ALA A 57 -16.13 -5.10 -10.61
C ALA A 57 -16.72 -4.69 -11.96
N ALA A 58 -15.92 -4.07 -12.82
CA ALA A 58 -16.29 -3.81 -14.19
C ALA A 58 -15.89 -5.02 -15.06
N ALA A 59 -16.85 -5.53 -15.84
CA ALA A 59 -16.70 -6.81 -16.58
C ALA A 59 -15.56 -6.80 -17.63
N GLU A 60 -15.15 -5.61 -18.07
CA GLU A 60 -14.06 -5.47 -19.04
C GLU A 60 -12.64 -5.64 -18.45
N TRP A 61 -12.52 -5.80 -17.13
CA TRP A 61 -11.23 -5.99 -16.46
C TRP A 61 -11.03 -7.46 -16.08
N VAL A 62 -9.92 -8.04 -16.50
CA VAL A 62 -9.46 -9.37 -16.11
C VAL A 62 -8.57 -9.23 -14.88
N ILE A 63 -8.90 -9.96 -13.81
CA ILE A 63 -8.13 -10.00 -12.57
C ILE A 63 -7.26 -11.25 -12.56
N GLU A 64 -5.98 -11.05 -12.24
CA GLU A 64 -5.05 -12.13 -11.91
C GLU A 64 -4.64 -12.00 -10.44
N GLU A 65 -4.60 -13.12 -9.73
CA GLU A 65 -4.28 -13.21 -8.31
C GLU A 65 -3.05 -14.08 -8.11
N ALA A 66 -2.18 -13.70 -7.19
CA ALA A 66 -0.97 -14.45 -6.87
C ALA A 66 -0.58 -14.29 -5.39
N PRO A 67 0.01 -15.32 -4.75
CA PRO A 67 0.51 -15.24 -3.38
C PRO A 67 1.79 -14.40 -3.26
N ILE A 68 2.48 -14.21 -4.37
CA ILE A 68 3.70 -13.39 -4.49
C ILE A 68 3.55 -12.43 -5.67
N PRO A 69 4.10 -11.20 -5.59
CA PRO A 69 4.02 -10.23 -6.69
C PRO A 69 4.91 -10.65 -7.85
N GLY A 70 4.30 -10.86 -9.01
CA GLY A 70 5.02 -11.12 -10.27
C GLY A 70 5.54 -9.84 -10.94
N ASP A 71 6.30 -10.00 -12.04
CA ASP A 71 6.94 -8.88 -12.75
C ASP A 71 5.94 -7.82 -13.22
N ARG A 72 4.74 -8.22 -13.66
CA ARG A 72 3.68 -7.29 -14.08
C ARG A 72 3.22 -6.42 -12.92
N TRP A 73 3.03 -7.01 -11.74
CA TRP A 73 2.66 -6.30 -10.53
C TRP A 73 3.72 -5.26 -10.16
N TRP A 74 5.00 -5.68 -10.14
CA TRP A 74 6.12 -4.80 -9.86
C TRP A 74 6.24 -3.67 -10.86
N SER A 75 6.10 -3.96 -12.15
CA SER A 75 6.18 -2.96 -13.21
C SER A 75 5.15 -1.85 -13.03
N ILE A 76 3.90 -2.21 -12.70
CA ILE A 76 2.83 -1.23 -12.46
C ILE A 76 3.13 -0.39 -11.23
N TYR A 77 3.44 -1.07 -10.11
CA TYR A 77 3.69 -0.39 -8.83
C TYR A 77 4.87 0.57 -8.94
N SER A 78 6.00 0.11 -9.45
CA SER A 78 7.20 0.94 -9.63
C SER A 78 6.95 2.13 -10.56
N THR A 79 6.25 1.94 -11.67
CA THR A 79 5.93 3.03 -12.60
C THR A 79 5.11 4.14 -11.94
N VAL A 80 4.18 3.78 -11.03
CA VAL A 80 3.33 4.75 -10.36
C VAL A 80 4.04 5.43 -9.18
N GLU A 81 4.81 4.66 -8.40
CA GLU A 81 5.42 5.12 -7.14
C GLU A 81 6.79 5.79 -7.32
N HIS A 82 7.54 5.51 -8.40
CA HIS A 82 8.85 6.16 -8.63
C HIS A 82 8.80 7.69 -8.68
N GLY A 83 7.61 8.27 -8.88
CA GLY A 83 7.39 9.71 -8.68
C GLY A 83 7.29 10.14 -7.22
N SER A 84 7.03 9.20 -6.29
CA SER A 84 6.70 9.48 -4.87
C SER A 84 7.81 9.07 -3.90
N ILE A 85 8.64 8.09 -4.25
CA ILE A 85 9.74 7.61 -3.40
C ILE A 85 11.05 8.23 -3.89
N ARG A 86 11.59 9.19 -3.15
CA ARG A 86 12.98 9.63 -3.33
C ARG A 86 13.87 8.68 -2.52
N PRO A 87 14.70 7.84 -3.18
CA PRO A 87 15.68 7.04 -2.47
C PRO A 87 16.71 7.96 -1.81
N ALA A 88 17.13 7.62 -0.60
CA ALA A 88 18.37 8.14 -0.07
C ALA A 88 19.53 7.61 -0.94
N GLU A 89 20.52 8.46 -1.24
CA GLU A 89 21.68 8.06 -2.04
C GLU A 89 22.31 6.78 -1.45
N GLY A 90 22.53 5.78 -2.30
CA GLY A 90 23.20 4.53 -1.95
C GLY A 90 22.33 3.40 -1.38
N THR A 91 21.01 3.59 -1.24
CA THR A 91 20.12 2.51 -0.78
C THR A 91 19.38 1.92 -1.98
N ASP A 92 19.48 0.61 -2.20
CA ASP A 92 18.58 -0.10 -3.10
C ASP A 92 17.19 -0.21 -2.44
N VAL A 93 16.43 0.89 -2.55
CA VAL A 93 15.08 1.04 -1.97
C VAL A 93 14.14 -0.01 -2.54
N GLU A 94 14.31 -0.41 -3.78
CA GLU A 94 13.48 -1.42 -4.42
C GLU A 94 13.68 -2.78 -3.74
N THR A 95 14.91 -3.20 -3.52
CA THR A 95 15.21 -4.47 -2.83
C THR A 95 14.72 -4.46 -1.40
N ALA A 96 14.93 -3.37 -0.65
CA ALA A 96 14.45 -3.23 0.72
C ALA A 96 12.91 -3.27 0.79
N PHE A 97 12.23 -2.58 -0.14
CA PHE A 97 10.78 -2.55 -0.23
C PHE A 97 10.21 -3.93 -0.64
N ARG A 98 10.80 -4.60 -1.63
CA ARG A 98 10.45 -5.98 -2.00
C ARG A 98 10.58 -6.90 -0.80
N GLY A 99 11.68 -6.83 -0.05
CA GLY A 99 11.90 -7.61 1.16
C GLY A 99 10.85 -7.33 2.24
N THR A 100 10.35 -6.10 2.36
CA THR A 100 9.30 -5.73 3.32
C THR A 100 7.94 -6.28 2.90
N LEU A 101 7.56 -6.16 1.62
CA LEU A 101 6.28 -6.65 1.12
C LEU A 101 6.15 -8.19 1.16
N LEU A 102 7.26 -8.91 1.14
CA LEU A 102 7.29 -10.37 1.18
C LEU A 102 7.39 -10.94 2.62
N ARG A 103 7.37 -10.08 3.65
CA ARG A 103 7.48 -10.48 5.07
C ARG A 103 6.18 -10.61 5.87
N PRO A 104 4.97 -10.29 5.38
CA PRO A 104 3.80 -10.41 6.23
C PRO A 104 3.64 -11.86 6.71
N SER A 105 3.41 -12.01 8.02
CA SER A 105 3.06 -13.29 8.65
C SER A 105 1.60 -13.67 8.37
N ASP A 106 0.79 -12.70 7.94
CA ASP A 106 -0.62 -12.86 7.66
C ASP A 106 -0.86 -13.24 6.20
N PRO A 107 -1.96 -13.96 5.88
CA PRO A 107 -2.32 -14.29 4.52
C PRO A 107 -2.37 -13.06 3.62
N THR A 108 -1.53 -13.07 2.61
CA THR A 108 -1.35 -11.94 1.68
C THR A 108 -1.65 -12.39 0.26
N ILE A 109 -2.25 -11.50 -0.52
CA ILE A 109 -2.52 -11.71 -1.92
C ILE A 109 -2.16 -10.46 -2.71
N PHE A 110 -1.59 -10.68 -3.89
CA PHE A 110 -1.28 -9.65 -4.86
C PHE A 110 -2.22 -9.79 -6.05
N VAL A 111 -2.79 -8.69 -6.48
CA VAL A 111 -3.76 -8.67 -7.59
C VAL A 111 -3.32 -7.70 -8.68
N THR A 112 -3.58 -8.08 -9.92
CA THR A 112 -3.44 -7.18 -11.07
C THR A 112 -4.74 -7.10 -11.84
N ALA A 113 -4.99 -5.98 -12.52
CA ALA A 113 -6.09 -5.80 -13.43
C ALA A 113 -5.59 -5.47 -14.82
N SER A 114 -6.05 -6.27 -15.80
CA SER A 114 -5.72 -6.13 -17.21
C SER A 114 -6.96 -5.87 -18.05
N ARG A 115 -6.84 -5.06 -19.10
CA ARG A 115 -7.87 -4.81 -20.11
C ARG A 115 -7.22 -4.79 -21.48
N ASP A 116 -7.84 -5.44 -22.45
CA ASP A 116 -7.35 -5.54 -23.83
C ASP A 116 -5.89 -6.04 -23.91
N GLY A 117 -5.54 -6.99 -23.02
CA GLY A 117 -4.19 -7.57 -22.93
C GLY A 117 -3.15 -6.68 -22.21
N VAL A 118 -3.53 -5.48 -21.75
CA VAL A 118 -2.65 -4.55 -21.04
C VAL A 118 -2.91 -4.59 -19.55
N THR A 119 -1.90 -4.97 -18.75
CA THR A 119 -1.96 -4.85 -17.28
C THR A 119 -1.83 -3.37 -16.91
N ALA A 120 -2.82 -2.84 -16.21
CA ALA A 120 -2.93 -1.39 -15.98
C ALA A 120 -3.03 -1.01 -14.50
N ALA A 121 -3.32 -1.95 -13.62
CA ALA A 121 -3.38 -1.68 -12.19
C ALA A 121 -2.89 -2.87 -11.37
N ALA A 122 -2.40 -2.57 -10.16
CA ALA A 122 -1.89 -3.53 -9.19
C ALA A 122 -2.39 -3.16 -7.78
N GLY A 123 -2.45 -4.15 -6.89
CA GLY A 123 -2.83 -3.97 -5.49
C GLY A 123 -2.41 -5.14 -4.64
N GLN A 124 -2.44 -4.95 -3.33
CA GLN A 124 -2.14 -5.97 -2.32
C GLN A 124 -3.27 -6.01 -1.28
N GLY A 125 -3.67 -7.21 -0.89
CA GLY A 125 -4.56 -7.46 0.23
C GLY A 125 -3.84 -8.26 1.32
N VAL A 126 -4.01 -7.87 2.58
CA VAL A 126 -3.50 -8.58 3.75
C VAL A 126 -4.67 -8.87 4.68
N ALA A 127 -4.95 -10.14 4.95
CA ALA A 127 -6.04 -10.54 5.84
C ALA A 127 -5.50 -10.75 7.25
N GLN A 128 -5.98 -9.96 8.22
CA GLN A 128 -5.61 -10.04 9.62
C GLN A 128 -6.86 -10.06 10.51
N GLY A 129 -7.16 -11.20 11.08
CA GLY A 129 -8.40 -11.39 11.84
C GLY A 129 -9.64 -11.06 10.99
N GLU A 130 -10.47 -10.13 11.44
CA GLU A 130 -11.68 -9.69 10.72
C GLU A 130 -11.41 -8.55 9.72
N TRP A 131 -10.18 -8.12 9.58
CA TRP A 131 -9.79 -7.00 8.72
C TRP A 131 -9.11 -7.46 7.45
N LEU A 132 -9.41 -6.78 6.36
CA LEU A 132 -8.66 -6.83 5.12
C LEU A 132 -7.97 -5.47 4.93
N GLY A 133 -6.65 -5.45 5.09
CA GLY A 133 -5.83 -4.30 4.72
C GLY A 133 -5.62 -4.26 3.20
N VAL A 134 -5.95 -3.15 2.56
CA VAL A 134 -5.65 -2.92 1.13
C VAL A 134 -4.51 -1.93 1.03
N GLN A 135 -3.45 -2.33 0.34
CA GLN A 135 -2.22 -1.57 0.21
C GLN A 135 -1.71 -1.59 -1.24
N CYS A 136 -0.74 -0.74 -1.53
CA CYS A 136 -0.05 -0.71 -2.82
C CYS A 136 -0.99 -0.62 -4.04
N LEU A 137 -2.12 0.07 -3.88
CA LEU A 137 -3.10 0.22 -4.96
C LEU A 137 -2.62 1.25 -5.98
N ALA A 138 -2.17 0.79 -7.12
CA ALA A 138 -1.59 1.59 -8.18
C ALA A 138 -2.37 1.43 -9.49
N THR A 139 -2.55 2.51 -10.24
CA THR A 139 -3.13 2.48 -11.58
C THR A 139 -2.34 3.38 -12.52
N LEU A 140 -1.91 2.85 -13.64
CA LEU A 140 -1.18 3.60 -14.67
C LEU A 140 -1.97 4.86 -15.08
N PRO A 141 -1.32 6.03 -15.23
CA PRO A 141 -2.00 7.30 -15.49
C PRO A 141 -3.00 7.25 -16.65
N LYS A 142 -2.63 6.61 -17.76
CA LYS A 142 -3.49 6.49 -18.96
C LYS A 142 -4.74 5.63 -18.74
N HIS A 143 -4.78 4.81 -17.69
CA HIS A 143 -5.88 3.89 -17.36
C HIS A 143 -6.67 4.31 -16.11
N ARG A 144 -6.38 5.50 -15.58
CA ARG A 144 -7.13 6.05 -14.44
C ARG A 144 -8.56 6.42 -14.86
N ARG A 145 -9.48 6.39 -13.90
CA ARG A 145 -10.93 6.70 -14.07
C ARG A 145 -11.69 5.72 -14.97
N LEU A 146 -11.06 4.61 -15.36
CA LEU A 146 -11.69 3.55 -16.17
C LEU A 146 -12.16 2.34 -15.32
N GLY A 147 -12.19 2.47 -13.99
CA GLY A 147 -12.72 1.44 -13.09
C GLY A 147 -11.71 0.40 -12.61
N ALA A 148 -10.45 0.38 -13.08
CA ALA A 148 -9.45 -0.62 -12.71
C ALA A 148 -9.28 -0.78 -11.19
N ALA A 149 -9.01 0.32 -10.47
CA ALA A 149 -8.84 0.28 -9.01
C ALA A 149 -10.10 -0.22 -8.29
N ARG A 150 -11.29 0.17 -8.77
CA ARG A 150 -12.56 -0.32 -8.20
C ARG A 150 -12.71 -1.83 -8.40
N THR A 151 -12.30 -2.35 -9.56
CA THR A 151 -12.33 -3.78 -9.83
C THR A 151 -11.35 -4.55 -8.95
N LEU A 152 -10.13 -4.02 -8.74
CA LEU A 152 -9.18 -4.59 -7.77
C LEU A 152 -9.76 -4.61 -6.35
N MET A 153 -10.39 -3.52 -5.91
CA MET A 153 -11.02 -3.45 -4.59
C MET A 153 -12.14 -4.48 -4.44
N ALA A 154 -12.93 -4.71 -5.49
CA ALA A 154 -13.98 -5.73 -5.50
C ALA A 154 -13.39 -7.14 -5.39
N ALA A 155 -12.36 -7.46 -6.16
CA ALA A 155 -11.66 -8.75 -6.09
C ALA A 155 -11.09 -9.00 -4.69
N LEU A 156 -10.38 -8.04 -4.13
CA LEU A 156 -9.84 -8.12 -2.77
C LEU A 156 -10.96 -8.27 -1.72
N GLY A 157 -12.09 -7.61 -1.91
CA GLY A 157 -13.26 -7.73 -1.02
C GLY A 157 -13.83 -9.15 -1.01
N HIS A 158 -13.93 -9.83 -2.16
CA HIS A 158 -14.34 -11.23 -2.23
C HIS A 158 -13.37 -12.15 -1.50
N LEU A 159 -12.07 -11.98 -1.73
CA LEU A 159 -11.03 -12.76 -1.06
C LEU A 159 -11.06 -12.61 0.47
N GLY A 160 -11.37 -11.43 0.97
CA GLY A 160 -11.55 -11.19 2.40
C GLY A 160 -12.80 -11.86 2.98
N GLN A 161 -13.84 -12.12 2.16
CA GLN A 161 -15.04 -12.83 2.58
C GLN A 161 -14.83 -14.35 2.61
N ASP A 162 -14.14 -14.91 1.62
CA ASP A 162 -13.91 -16.35 1.47
C ASP A 162 -12.96 -16.93 2.53
N ARG A 163 -12.24 -16.07 3.24
CA ARG A 163 -11.28 -16.46 4.30
C ARG A 163 -11.81 -16.29 5.73
N ARG A 164 -13.09 -16.04 5.88
CA ARG A 164 -13.81 -16.08 7.16
C ARG A 164 -14.43 -17.47 7.35
#